data_e2affa7eabcd7570f0974e9a8b30ec29
#
_entry.id   e2affa7eabcd7570f0974e9a8b30ec29
#
_cell.length_a   1.000
_cell.length_b   1.000
_cell.length_c   1.000
_cell.angle_alpha   90.00
_cell.angle_beta   90.00
_cell.angle_gamma   90.00
#
_symmetry.space_group_name_H-M   'P 1'
#
loop_
_entity.id
_entity.type
_entity.pdbx_description
1 polymer ?
#
loop_
_entity_poly.entity_id
_entity_poly.type
_entity_poly.pdbx_seq_one_letter_code
_entity_poly.pdbx_strand_id
1 'polypeptide(L)'
;MRIEKTALDAQNRCVYSLYKEKGCIGHAVTCADCFEALEIAPEWQSRGYGSYLLREVLRQNGGFDRTAPSEFTAPLPDAGNTAAQALAAKFGFVPRGGLLVRRRVPDLTAVELTHRFLRSTLAPGGLYLDATCGNGHDTLFLCSVAGENGRVIGLDIQPQAAANTNALLAANGMAAIGRAECCDHRELLRFAPPGSADCVMFNFGWLPGAAHDVHSTADSTLPALQAGLDALKPGGVLAAVLYSGKVIGNAEKKAAAEFFRSLPLSDYTVLICEFANWADTAPLPCFVIKREK
;
A
#
# COMPACT_ATOMS: atom_id res chain seq x y z
N MET A 1 13.57 -5.01 -10.01
CA MET A 1 12.93 -6.34 -10.17
C MET A 1 11.66 -6.15 -11.00
N ARG A 2 11.37 -7.07 -11.90
CA ARG A 2 10.21 -7.02 -12.80
C ARG A 2 9.58 -8.41 -12.83
N ILE A 3 8.25 -8.48 -12.83
CA ILE A 3 7.51 -9.73 -13.06
C ILE A 3 6.76 -9.59 -14.37
N GLU A 4 6.91 -10.58 -15.24
CA GLU A 4 6.15 -10.70 -16.48
C GLU A 4 5.17 -11.85 -16.37
N LYS A 5 3.90 -11.58 -16.72
CA LYS A 5 2.84 -12.59 -16.78
C LYS A 5 2.63 -12.99 -18.22
N THR A 6 2.69 -14.27 -18.52
CA THR A 6 2.41 -14.86 -19.83
C THR A 6 1.30 -15.89 -19.67
N ALA A 7 0.20 -15.72 -20.42
CA ALA A 7 -0.82 -16.75 -20.54
C ALA A 7 -0.32 -17.87 -21.44
N LEU A 8 -0.50 -19.13 -21.03
CA LEU A 8 -0.03 -20.30 -21.76
C LEU A 8 -1.12 -20.95 -22.61
N ASP A 9 -2.35 -20.97 -22.11
CA ASP A 9 -3.45 -21.69 -22.78
C ASP A 9 -4.84 -21.14 -22.43
N ALA A 10 -5.87 -21.69 -23.07
CA ALA A 10 -7.28 -21.37 -22.83
C ALA A 10 -7.81 -21.88 -21.46
N GLN A 11 -7.03 -22.66 -20.71
CA GLN A 11 -7.40 -23.20 -19.39
C GLN A 11 -7.02 -22.25 -18.24
N ASN A 12 -6.69 -20.98 -18.58
CA ASN A 12 -6.28 -19.95 -17.62
C ASN A 12 -4.94 -20.27 -16.90
N ARG A 13 -4.06 -21.01 -17.58
CA ARG A 13 -2.72 -21.31 -17.10
C ARG A 13 -1.79 -20.14 -17.42
N CYS A 14 -1.07 -19.66 -16.40
CA CYS A 14 -0.20 -18.50 -16.50
C CYS A 14 1.18 -18.79 -15.91
N VAL A 15 2.23 -18.26 -16.55
CA VAL A 15 3.58 -18.21 -16.01
C VAL A 15 3.90 -16.79 -15.58
N TYR A 16 4.44 -16.66 -14.39
CA TYR A 16 4.96 -15.41 -13.81
C TYR A 16 6.47 -15.52 -13.72
N SER A 17 7.18 -14.83 -14.60
CA SER A 17 8.65 -14.84 -14.64
C SER A 17 9.22 -13.65 -13.89
N LEU A 18 10.08 -13.90 -12.92
CA LEU A 18 10.75 -12.88 -12.11
C LEU A 18 12.12 -12.57 -12.69
N TYR A 19 12.33 -11.30 -13.04
CA TYR A 19 13.59 -10.80 -13.60
C TYR A 19 14.31 -9.89 -12.60
N LYS A 20 15.65 -10.06 -12.56
CA LYS A 20 16.56 -9.11 -11.92
C LYS A 20 17.59 -8.70 -12.97
N GLU A 21 17.74 -7.36 -13.18
CA GLU A 21 18.51 -6.83 -14.28
C GLU A 21 18.05 -7.39 -15.64
N LYS A 22 18.88 -8.17 -16.33
CA LYS A 22 18.54 -8.80 -17.62
C LYS A 22 18.27 -10.30 -17.53
N GLY A 23 18.41 -10.91 -16.34
CA GLY A 23 18.27 -12.35 -16.13
C GLY A 23 16.94 -12.76 -15.49
N CYS A 24 16.31 -13.83 -15.97
CA CYS A 24 15.22 -14.49 -15.26
C CYS A 24 15.81 -15.27 -14.07
N ILE A 25 15.34 -15.00 -12.86
CA ILE A 25 15.85 -15.57 -11.61
C ILE A 25 14.85 -16.51 -10.94
N GLY A 26 13.66 -16.66 -11.50
CA GLY A 26 12.65 -17.58 -10.98
C GLY A 26 11.33 -17.44 -11.72
N HIS A 27 10.46 -18.40 -11.49
CA HIS A 27 9.12 -18.41 -12.07
C HIS A 27 8.10 -19.05 -11.13
N ALA A 28 6.83 -18.72 -11.34
CA ALA A 28 5.69 -19.41 -10.76
C ALA A 28 4.69 -19.74 -11.86
N VAL A 29 4.05 -20.90 -11.73
CA VAL A 29 3.01 -21.37 -12.65
C VAL A 29 1.71 -21.50 -11.89
N THR A 30 0.64 -20.92 -12.42
CA THR A 30 -0.72 -21.08 -11.89
C THR A 30 -1.66 -21.61 -12.96
N CYS A 31 -2.67 -22.36 -12.53
CA CYS A 31 -3.81 -22.75 -13.35
C CYS A 31 -5.07 -22.42 -12.54
N ALA A 32 -5.80 -21.40 -12.98
CA ALA A 32 -6.89 -20.82 -12.18
C ALA A 32 -6.44 -20.52 -10.73
N ASP A 33 -7.06 -21.15 -9.73
CA ASP A 33 -6.77 -20.96 -8.31
C ASP A 33 -5.74 -21.98 -7.76
N CYS A 34 -5.02 -22.69 -8.63
CA CYS A 34 -4.00 -23.67 -8.26
C CYS A 34 -2.60 -23.15 -8.61
N PHE A 35 -1.68 -23.15 -7.65
CA PHE A 35 -0.25 -23.04 -7.90
C PHE A 35 0.29 -24.39 -8.32
N GLU A 36 0.85 -24.51 -9.51
CA GLU A 36 1.49 -25.75 -9.99
C GLU A 36 2.96 -25.79 -9.62
N ALA A 37 3.65 -24.65 -9.67
CA ALA A 37 5.07 -24.54 -9.36
C ALA A 37 5.44 -23.14 -8.86
N LEU A 38 6.49 -23.05 -8.05
CA LEU A 38 7.21 -21.82 -7.73
C LEU A 38 8.68 -22.17 -7.54
N GLU A 39 9.53 -21.65 -8.40
CA GLU A 39 10.96 -21.94 -8.41
C GLU A 39 11.78 -20.65 -8.44
N ILE A 40 12.87 -20.65 -7.69
CA ILE A 40 13.89 -19.59 -7.71
C ILE A 40 15.22 -20.28 -8.02
N ALA A 41 15.98 -19.75 -8.96
CA ALA A 41 17.30 -20.28 -9.33
C ALA A 41 18.20 -20.39 -8.10
N PRO A 42 18.99 -21.47 -7.96
CA PRO A 42 19.70 -21.81 -6.73
C PRO A 42 20.55 -20.67 -6.16
N GLU A 43 21.26 -19.94 -7.02
CA GLU A 43 22.12 -18.82 -6.64
C GLU A 43 21.36 -17.60 -6.11
N TRP A 44 20.03 -17.58 -6.27
CA TRP A 44 19.14 -16.50 -5.83
C TRP A 44 18.23 -16.91 -4.66
N GLN A 45 18.31 -18.15 -4.20
CA GLN A 45 17.54 -18.64 -3.06
C GLN A 45 17.95 -17.98 -1.74
N SER A 46 17.13 -18.12 -0.72
CA SER A 46 17.34 -17.56 0.64
C SER A 46 17.54 -16.03 0.71
N ARG A 47 17.20 -15.29 -0.36
CA ARG A 47 17.31 -13.83 -0.45
C ARG A 47 15.95 -13.12 -0.48
N GLY A 48 14.88 -13.81 -0.17
CA GLY A 48 13.51 -13.27 -0.14
C GLY A 48 12.77 -13.25 -1.49
N TYR A 49 13.40 -13.65 -2.59
CA TYR A 49 12.78 -13.60 -3.93
C TYR A 49 11.57 -14.52 -4.08
N GLY A 50 11.57 -15.69 -3.44
CA GLY A 50 10.39 -16.58 -3.41
C GLY A 50 9.20 -15.93 -2.71
N SER A 51 9.43 -15.26 -1.58
CA SER A 51 8.39 -14.49 -0.89
C SER A 51 7.86 -13.34 -1.73
N TYR A 52 8.75 -12.63 -2.44
CA TYR A 52 8.36 -11.55 -3.34
C TYR A 52 7.50 -12.06 -4.50
N LEU A 53 7.95 -13.12 -5.19
CA LEU A 53 7.22 -13.70 -6.32
C LEU A 53 5.84 -14.23 -5.87
N LEU A 54 5.77 -15.00 -4.78
CA LEU A 54 4.52 -15.56 -4.29
C LEU A 54 3.51 -14.46 -3.89
N ARG A 55 3.97 -13.40 -3.23
CA ARG A 55 3.12 -12.25 -2.87
C ARG A 55 2.53 -11.59 -4.11
N GLU A 56 3.36 -11.31 -5.12
CA GLU A 56 2.90 -10.67 -6.35
C GLU A 56 1.93 -11.55 -7.14
N VAL A 57 2.17 -12.84 -7.22
CA VAL A 57 1.26 -13.77 -7.89
C VAL A 57 -0.09 -13.82 -7.15
N LEU A 58 -0.06 -13.92 -5.82
CA LEU A 58 -1.29 -13.85 -5.00
C LEU A 58 -2.04 -12.54 -5.22
N ARG A 59 -1.34 -11.40 -5.23
CA ARG A 59 -1.94 -10.08 -5.45
C ARG A 59 -2.64 -9.99 -6.80
N GLN A 60 -1.98 -10.43 -7.87
CA GLN A 60 -2.53 -10.39 -9.23
C GLN A 60 -3.69 -11.36 -9.47
N ASN A 61 -3.85 -12.37 -8.63
CA ASN A 61 -4.95 -13.35 -8.72
C ASN A 61 -6.02 -13.16 -7.63
N GLY A 62 -6.11 -11.97 -7.02
CA GLY A 62 -7.12 -11.67 -6.00
C GLY A 62 -6.94 -12.47 -4.71
N GLY A 63 -5.71 -12.94 -4.39
CA GLY A 63 -5.43 -13.74 -3.19
C GLY A 63 -5.66 -13.00 -1.87
N PHE A 64 -5.79 -11.68 -1.95
CA PHE A 64 -6.10 -10.81 -0.82
C PHE A 64 -7.52 -10.21 -0.89
N ASP A 65 -8.35 -10.65 -1.84
CA ASP A 65 -9.72 -10.22 -2.00
C ASP A 65 -10.66 -11.05 -1.12
N ARG A 66 -11.37 -10.38 -0.21
CA ARG A 66 -12.35 -11.03 0.68
C ARG A 66 -13.62 -11.47 -0.04
N THR A 67 -13.96 -10.84 -1.14
CA THR A 67 -15.21 -11.10 -1.86
C THR A 67 -15.11 -12.34 -2.73
N ALA A 68 -13.89 -12.79 -3.06
CA ALA A 68 -13.65 -14.00 -3.82
C ALA A 68 -13.86 -15.24 -2.93
N PRO A 69 -14.83 -16.11 -3.22
CA PRO A 69 -15.21 -17.23 -2.34
C PRO A 69 -14.23 -18.40 -2.38
N SER A 70 -13.36 -18.47 -3.39
CA SER A 70 -12.48 -19.60 -3.63
C SER A 70 -11.21 -19.57 -2.77
N GLU A 71 -10.62 -20.74 -2.61
CA GLU A 71 -9.35 -20.93 -1.95
C GLU A 71 -8.26 -21.15 -3.01
N PHE A 72 -7.02 -20.74 -2.69
CA PHE A 72 -5.85 -21.17 -3.46
C PHE A 72 -5.40 -22.55 -2.99
N THR A 73 -4.99 -23.36 -3.95
CA THR A 73 -4.36 -24.67 -3.68
C THR A 73 -2.95 -24.72 -4.25
N ALA A 74 -2.12 -25.60 -3.69
CA ALA A 74 -0.80 -25.92 -4.21
C ALA A 74 -0.46 -27.38 -3.84
N PRO A 75 0.44 -28.06 -4.56
CA PRO A 75 0.93 -29.37 -4.16
C PRO A 75 1.68 -29.26 -2.82
N LEU A 76 1.64 -30.34 -2.04
CA LEU A 76 2.48 -30.43 -0.84
C LEU A 76 3.94 -30.48 -1.28
N PRO A 77 4.82 -29.67 -0.67
CA PRO A 77 6.25 -29.77 -0.92
C PRO A 77 6.80 -31.06 -0.36
N ASP A 78 7.86 -31.59 -0.97
CA ASP A 78 8.56 -32.75 -0.46
C ASP A 78 8.97 -32.56 1.01
N ALA A 79 8.97 -33.63 1.79
CA ALA A 79 9.27 -33.59 3.23
C ALA A 79 10.64 -32.98 3.55
N GLY A 80 11.62 -33.08 2.66
CA GLY A 80 12.95 -32.47 2.79
C GLY A 80 13.00 -30.99 2.37
N ASN A 81 11.98 -30.46 1.71
CA ASN A 81 11.96 -29.06 1.24
C ASN A 81 11.43 -28.09 2.30
N THR A 82 12.23 -27.92 3.36
CA THR A 82 11.88 -27.05 4.50
C THR A 82 11.69 -25.58 4.09
N ALA A 83 12.39 -25.12 3.05
CA ALA A 83 12.25 -23.76 2.53
C ALA A 83 10.88 -23.52 1.90
N ALA A 84 10.38 -24.48 1.09
CA ALA A 84 9.03 -24.39 0.53
C ALA A 84 7.94 -24.52 1.59
N GLN A 85 8.13 -25.39 2.60
CA GLN A 85 7.21 -25.50 3.74
C GLN A 85 7.13 -24.18 4.52
N ALA A 86 8.28 -23.57 4.85
CA ALA A 86 8.34 -22.29 5.56
C ALA A 86 7.72 -21.15 4.72
N LEU A 87 7.95 -21.14 3.41
CA LEU A 87 7.34 -20.16 2.50
C LEU A 87 5.82 -20.30 2.48
N ALA A 88 5.32 -21.53 2.35
CA ALA A 88 3.89 -21.81 2.34
C ALA A 88 3.23 -21.36 3.66
N ALA A 89 3.80 -21.74 4.80
CA ALA A 89 3.31 -21.36 6.13
C ALA A 89 3.30 -19.84 6.31
N LYS A 90 4.36 -19.15 5.88
CA LYS A 90 4.46 -17.68 5.92
C LYS A 90 3.31 -16.98 5.19
N PHE A 91 2.79 -17.57 4.13
CA PHE A 91 1.67 -17.03 3.35
C PHE A 91 0.31 -17.62 3.72
N GLY A 92 0.23 -18.35 4.82
CA GLY A 92 -1.02 -18.89 5.35
C GLY A 92 -1.58 -20.09 4.60
N PHE A 93 -0.73 -20.80 3.85
CA PHE A 93 -1.08 -22.10 3.31
C PHE A 93 -1.01 -23.16 4.42
N VAL A 94 -2.05 -23.96 4.52
CA VAL A 94 -2.14 -25.08 5.49
C VAL A 94 -2.38 -26.40 4.77
N PRO A 95 -1.80 -27.50 5.21
CA PRO A 95 -2.07 -28.83 4.65
C PRO A 95 -3.53 -29.23 4.90
N ARG A 96 -4.24 -29.62 3.84
CA ARG A 96 -5.60 -30.16 3.91
C ARG A 96 -5.89 -31.05 2.69
N GLY A 97 -6.31 -32.31 2.95
CA GLY A 97 -6.71 -33.24 1.88
C GLY A 97 -5.62 -33.56 0.86
N GLY A 98 -4.36 -33.65 1.29
CA GLY A 98 -3.22 -33.95 0.38
C GLY A 98 -2.71 -32.77 -0.43
N LEU A 99 -3.22 -31.57 -0.18
CA LEU A 99 -2.78 -30.32 -0.80
C LEU A 99 -2.45 -29.28 0.27
N LEU A 100 -1.73 -28.25 -0.13
CA LEU A 100 -1.70 -26.98 0.59
C LEU A 100 -2.92 -26.14 0.19
N VAL A 101 -3.62 -25.57 1.16
CA VAL A 101 -4.80 -24.73 0.93
C VAL A 101 -4.64 -23.39 1.63
N ARG A 102 -4.97 -22.28 0.94
CA ARG A 102 -4.95 -20.94 1.48
C ARG A 102 -6.25 -20.23 1.15
N ARG A 103 -6.93 -19.71 2.18
CA ARG A 103 -8.08 -18.82 1.99
C ARG A 103 -7.64 -17.48 1.40
N ARG A 104 -8.49 -16.89 0.57
CA ARG A 104 -8.34 -15.51 0.14
C ARG A 104 -8.66 -14.59 1.31
N VAL A 105 -7.63 -14.02 1.89
CA VAL A 105 -7.75 -13.06 3.01
C VAL A 105 -6.88 -11.86 2.73
N PRO A 106 -7.29 -10.66 3.12
CA PRO A 106 -6.45 -9.49 3.00
C PRO A 106 -5.12 -9.68 3.73
N ASP A 107 -4.04 -9.29 3.09
CA ASP A 107 -2.77 -9.12 3.77
C ASP A 107 -2.88 -7.87 4.66
N LEU A 108 -2.60 -7.98 5.95
CA LEU A 108 -2.62 -6.83 6.85
C LEU A 108 -1.30 -6.05 6.67
N THR A 109 -1.22 -5.28 5.59
CA THR A 109 -0.11 -4.36 5.36
C THR A 109 -0.33 -3.05 6.12
N ALA A 110 0.70 -2.18 6.16
CA ALA A 110 0.57 -0.84 6.72
C ALA A 110 -0.54 -0.03 6.03
N VAL A 111 -0.62 -0.11 4.70
CA VAL A 111 -1.68 0.56 3.91
C VAL A 111 -3.06 -0.03 4.22
N GLU A 112 -3.19 -1.36 4.27
CA GLU A 112 -4.46 -2.01 4.60
C GLU A 112 -4.92 -1.67 6.03
N LEU A 113 -4.00 -1.60 7.00
CA LEU A 113 -4.33 -1.14 8.35
C LEU A 113 -4.81 0.31 8.33
N THR A 114 -4.14 1.17 7.57
CA THR A 114 -4.53 2.58 7.40
C THR A 114 -5.93 2.68 6.77
N HIS A 115 -6.21 1.95 5.70
CA HIS A 115 -7.52 1.94 5.07
C HIS A 115 -8.63 1.44 6.02
N ARG A 116 -8.38 0.40 6.82
CA ARG A 116 -9.35 -0.09 7.81
C ARG A 116 -9.64 0.94 8.89
N PHE A 117 -8.60 1.59 9.41
CA PHE A 117 -8.75 2.64 10.40
C PHE A 117 -9.59 3.80 9.83
N LEU A 118 -9.21 4.33 8.67
CA LEU A 118 -9.93 5.43 8.03
C LEU A 118 -11.38 5.07 7.71
N ARG A 119 -11.64 3.86 7.19
CA ARG A 119 -13.02 3.41 6.90
C ARG A 119 -13.90 3.33 8.15
N SER A 120 -13.32 3.05 9.32
CA SER A 120 -14.06 3.00 10.58
C SER A 120 -14.24 4.37 11.25
N THR A 121 -13.43 5.36 10.83
CA THR A 121 -13.37 6.67 11.51
C THR A 121 -14.02 7.77 10.69
N LEU A 122 -13.89 7.72 9.35
CA LEU A 122 -14.39 8.76 8.46
C LEU A 122 -15.89 8.58 8.15
N ALA A 123 -16.60 9.68 8.06
CA ALA A 123 -18.01 9.72 7.66
C ALA A 123 -18.14 10.15 6.18
N PRO A 124 -19.10 9.61 5.40
CA PRO A 124 -19.34 10.08 4.03
C PRO A 124 -19.66 11.58 3.98
N GLY A 125 -19.37 12.21 2.82
CA GLY A 125 -19.66 13.62 2.59
C GLY A 125 -18.54 14.57 2.98
N GLY A 126 -17.40 14.07 3.50
CA GLY A 126 -16.26 14.89 3.93
C GLY A 126 -15.36 15.37 2.81
N LEU A 127 -14.46 16.30 3.15
CA LEU A 127 -13.33 16.72 2.32
C LEU A 127 -12.09 15.93 2.73
N TYR A 128 -11.58 15.10 1.82
CA TYR A 128 -10.40 14.27 2.03
C TYR A 128 -9.29 14.64 1.07
N LEU A 129 -8.05 14.64 1.55
CA LEU A 129 -6.86 14.86 0.75
C LEU A 129 -5.96 13.62 0.77
N ASP A 130 -5.48 13.25 -0.40
CA ASP A 130 -4.37 12.33 -0.58
C ASP A 130 -3.15 13.15 -1.02
N ALA A 131 -2.27 13.45 -0.09
CA ALA A 131 -1.15 14.35 -0.31
C ALA A 131 0.03 13.70 -1.07
N THR A 132 -0.09 12.42 -1.44
CA THR A 132 0.92 11.62 -2.14
C THR A 132 0.24 10.62 -3.08
N CYS A 133 -0.57 11.11 -4.02
CA CYS A 133 -1.54 10.27 -4.73
C CYS A 133 -0.92 9.18 -5.64
N GLY A 134 0.29 9.39 -6.15
CA GLY A 134 1.00 8.40 -6.94
C GLY A 134 0.16 7.83 -8.10
N ASN A 135 -0.08 6.53 -8.08
CA ASN A 135 -0.93 5.85 -9.06
C ASN A 135 -2.43 5.84 -8.69
N GLY A 136 -2.85 6.57 -7.66
CA GLY A 136 -4.25 6.85 -7.32
C GLY A 136 -4.98 5.79 -6.50
N HIS A 137 -4.33 4.76 -6.01
CA HIS A 137 -5.00 3.69 -5.24
C HIS A 137 -5.58 4.20 -3.92
N ASP A 138 -4.85 5.03 -3.20
CA ASP A 138 -5.30 5.64 -1.94
C ASP A 138 -6.37 6.71 -2.21
N THR A 139 -6.21 7.51 -3.27
CA THR A 139 -7.22 8.48 -3.73
C THR A 139 -8.55 7.76 -4.08
N LEU A 140 -8.49 6.65 -4.81
CA LEU A 140 -9.66 5.85 -5.15
C LEU A 140 -10.33 5.26 -3.89
N PHE A 141 -9.54 4.77 -2.94
CA PHE A 141 -10.03 4.32 -1.64
C PHE A 141 -10.77 5.45 -0.92
N LEU A 142 -10.18 6.65 -0.81
CA LEU A 142 -10.80 7.80 -0.17
C LEU A 142 -12.12 8.20 -0.88
N CYS A 143 -12.19 8.14 -2.22
CA CYS A 143 -13.43 8.36 -2.96
C CYS A 143 -14.52 7.36 -2.57
N SER A 144 -14.15 6.09 -2.37
CA SER A 144 -15.10 5.05 -1.93
C SER A 144 -15.67 5.29 -0.52
N VAL A 145 -14.92 5.98 0.34
CA VAL A 145 -15.35 6.37 1.70
C VAL A 145 -16.14 7.67 1.67
N ALA A 146 -15.69 8.64 0.84
CA ALA A 146 -16.32 9.95 0.71
C ALA A 146 -17.78 9.85 0.20
N GLY A 147 -18.04 8.90 -0.70
CA GLY A 147 -19.35 8.75 -1.32
C GLY A 147 -19.72 9.95 -2.21
N GLU A 148 -20.93 9.92 -2.78
CA GLU A 148 -21.38 10.88 -3.80
C GLU A 148 -21.38 12.34 -3.33
N ASN A 149 -21.57 12.58 -2.03
CA ASN A 149 -21.63 13.93 -1.45
C ASN A 149 -20.25 14.42 -0.94
N GLY A 150 -19.22 13.59 -1.01
CA GLY A 150 -17.89 13.94 -0.57
C GLY A 150 -17.02 14.51 -1.68
N ARG A 151 -15.84 14.97 -1.30
CA ARG A 151 -14.81 15.47 -2.23
C ARG A 151 -13.45 14.92 -1.86
N VAL A 152 -12.71 14.44 -2.86
CA VAL A 152 -11.34 13.95 -2.66
C VAL A 152 -10.38 14.68 -3.60
N ILE A 153 -9.24 15.12 -3.08
CA ILE A 153 -8.20 15.79 -3.86
C ILE A 153 -6.89 15.04 -3.65
N GLY A 154 -6.36 14.48 -4.73
CA GLY A 154 -5.04 13.88 -4.77
C GLY A 154 -3.98 14.90 -5.17
N LEU A 155 -2.82 14.87 -4.54
CA LEU A 155 -1.68 15.74 -4.87
C LEU A 155 -0.44 14.89 -5.13
N ASP A 156 0.29 15.21 -6.16
CA ASP A 156 1.63 14.67 -6.43
C ASP A 156 2.45 15.68 -7.22
N ILE A 157 3.75 15.76 -6.93
CA ILE A 157 4.66 16.66 -7.63
C ILE A 157 4.93 16.20 -9.08
N GLN A 158 4.68 14.92 -9.38
CA GLN A 158 4.89 14.32 -10.69
C GLN A 158 3.62 14.43 -11.56
N PRO A 159 3.68 15.11 -12.72
CA PRO A 159 2.51 15.23 -13.61
C PRO A 159 1.93 13.88 -14.04
N GLN A 160 2.80 12.88 -14.22
CA GLN A 160 2.37 11.53 -14.60
C GLN A 160 1.54 10.86 -13.49
N ALA A 161 1.87 11.07 -12.22
CA ALA A 161 1.12 10.55 -11.08
C ALA A 161 -0.31 11.14 -11.06
N ALA A 162 -0.43 12.45 -11.20
CA ALA A 162 -1.74 13.10 -11.29
C ALA A 162 -2.57 12.61 -12.48
N ALA A 163 -1.94 12.42 -13.65
CA ALA A 163 -2.60 11.89 -14.84
C ALA A 163 -3.07 10.43 -14.63
N ASN A 164 -2.23 9.56 -14.07
CA ASN A 164 -2.56 8.17 -13.76
C ASN A 164 -3.73 8.09 -12.77
N THR A 165 -3.69 8.90 -11.73
CA THR A 165 -4.75 8.98 -10.71
C THR A 165 -6.07 9.41 -11.34
N ASN A 166 -6.10 10.46 -12.15
CA ASN A 166 -7.32 10.91 -12.82
C ASN A 166 -7.87 9.84 -13.78
N ALA A 167 -7.01 9.14 -14.52
CA ALA A 167 -7.42 8.03 -15.36
C ALA A 167 -8.02 6.87 -14.55
N LEU A 168 -7.42 6.52 -13.42
CA LEU A 168 -7.93 5.49 -12.52
C LEU A 168 -9.31 5.87 -11.95
N LEU A 169 -9.47 7.12 -11.51
CA LEU A 169 -10.75 7.61 -10.98
C LEU A 169 -11.84 7.58 -12.05
N ALA A 170 -11.54 8.02 -13.28
CA ALA A 170 -12.48 7.96 -14.39
C ALA A 170 -12.89 6.53 -14.74
N ALA A 171 -11.94 5.59 -14.81
CA ALA A 171 -12.20 4.19 -15.09
C ALA A 171 -13.08 3.50 -14.02
N ASN A 172 -13.11 4.04 -12.80
CA ASN A 172 -13.94 3.53 -11.68
C ASN A 172 -15.20 4.38 -11.42
N GLY A 173 -15.55 5.34 -12.28
CA GLY A 173 -16.73 6.18 -12.11
C GLY A 173 -16.64 7.19 -10.96
N MET A 174 -15.43 7.47 -10.45
CA MET A 174 -15.20 8.35 -9.29
C MET A 174 -14.78 9.79 -9.66
N ALA A 175 -14.75 10.15 -10.96
CA ALA A 175 -14.31 11.46 -11.41
C ALA A 175 -15.19 12.65 -10.93
N ALA A 176 -16.43 12.38 -10.53
CA ALA A 176 -17.30 13.40 -9.94
C ALA A 176 -16.97 13.68 -8.45
N ILE A 177 -16.33 12.71 -7.76
CA ILE A 177 -16.00 12.76 -6.34
C ILE A 177 -14.56 13.19 -6.13
N GLY A 178 -13.64 12.66 -6.94
CA GLY A 178 -12.21 12.86 -6.79
C GLY A 178 -11.52 13.39 -8.03
N ARG A 179 -10.45 14.13 -7.81
CA ARG A 179 -9.49 14.56 -8.83
C ARG A 179 -8.08 14.62 -8.26
N ALA A 180 -7.08 14.53 -9.13
CA ALA A 180 -5.68 14.73 -8.77
C ALA A 180 -5.10 15.96 -9.47
N GLU A 181 -4.24 16.67 -8.75
CA GLU A 181 -3.55 17.89 -9.19
C GLU A 181 -2.04 17.68 -9.11
N CYS A 182 -1.31 18.20 -10.09
CA CYS A 182 0.15 18.23 -10.04
C CYS A 182 0.59 19.39 -9.14
N CYS A 183 0.88 19.09 -7.87
CA CYS A 183 1.19 20.08 -6.85
C CYS A 183 2.09 19.49 -5.77
N ASP A 184 2.96 20.29 -5.20
CA ASP A 184 3.73 19.91 -4.03
C ASP A 184 2.82 19.78 -2.81
N HIS A 185 2.92 18.70 -2.07
CA HIS A 185 2.11 18.45 -0.88
C HIS A 185 2.27 19.51 0.22
N ARG A 186 3.35 20.30 0.20
CA ARG A 186 3.52 21.47 1.10
C ARG A 186 2.50 22.57 0.83
N GLU A 187 1.94 22.59 -0.38
CA GLU A 187 0.94 23.59 -0.80
C GLU A 187 -0.51 23.09 -0.62
N LEU A 188 -0.74 22.01 0.12
CA LEU A 188 -2.07 21.39 0.26
C LEU A 188 -3.15 22.36 0.81
N LEU A 189 -2.76 23.39 1.56
CA LEU A 189 -3.69 24.42 2.06
C LEU A 189 -4.36 25.25 0.95
N ARG A 190 -3.86 25.20 -0.29
CA ARG A 190 -4.54 25.78 -1.46
C ARG A 190 -5.82 25.03 -1.82
N PHE A 191 -5.91 23.76 -1.46
CA PHE A 191 -7.02 22.86 -1.79
C PHE A 191 -7.92 22.57 -0.58
N ALA A 192 -7.37 22.66 0.62
CA ALA A 192 -8.08 22.55 1.88
C ALA A 192 -7.62 23.67 2.82
N PRO A 193 -8.38 24.78 2.90
CA PRO A 193 -8.09 25.86 3.85
C PRO A 193 -7.98 25.32 5.29
N PRO A 194 -7.28 26.04 6.19
CA PRO A 194 -7.16 25.61 7.59
C PRO A 194 -8.51 25.27 8.22
N GLY A 195 -8.59 24.14 8.89
CA GLY A 195 -9.79 23.69 9.60
C GLY A 195 -10.91 23.16 8.70
N SER A 196 -10.67 22.83 7.43
CA SER A 196 -11.70 22.38 6.49
C SER A 196 -11.69 20.89 6.15
N ALA A 197 -10.57 20.19 6.32
CA ALA A 197 -10.42 18.81 5.93
C ALA A 197 -10.86 17.82 7.02
N ASP A 198 -11.59 16.79 6.63
CA ASP A 198 -11.94 15.67 7.50
C ASP A 198 -10.79 14.65 7.56
N CYS A 199 -10.04 14.51 6.47
CA CYS A 199 -8.92 13.61 6.39
C CYS A 199 -7.80 14.18 5.51
N VAL A 200 -6.55 13.99 5.96
CA VAL A 200 -5.36 14.16 5.12
C VAL A 200 -4.55 12.87 5.21
N MET A 201 -4.31 12.23 4.06
CA MET A 201 -3.54 10.99 3.96
C MET A 201 -2.20 11.24 3.30
N PHE A 202 -1.15 10.65 3.86
CA PHE A 202 0.19 10.59 3.30
C PHE A 202 0.65 9.13 3.20
N ASN A 203 1.21 8.76 2.07
CA ASN A 203 1.85 7.48 1.85
C ASN A 203 3.26 7.73 1.30
N PHE A 204 4.21 8.03 2.22
CA PHE A 204 5.57 8.42 1.88
C PHE A 204 6.36 7.23 1.33
N GLY A 205 6.20 6.96 0.06
CA GLY A 205 6.83 5.87 -0.66
C GLY A 205 7.34 6.34 -2.01
N TRP A 206 7.81 5.39 -2.81
CA TRP A 206 8.27 5.61 -4.17
C TRP A 206 7.13 5.36 -5.13
N LEU A 207 7.03 6.18 -6.17
CA LEU A 207 6.12 5.88 -7.27
C LEU A 207 6.61 4.60 -7.97
N PRO A 208 5.88 3.49 -7.92
CA PRO A 208 6.29 2.25 -8.58
C PRO A 208 6.45 2.46 -10.08
N GLY A 209 7.67 2.20 -10.61
CA GLY A 209 7.98 2.35 -12.03
C GLY A 209 8.57 3.70 -12.45
N ALA A 210 8.68 4.68 -11.54
CA ALA A 210 9.38 5.94 -11.81
C ALA A 210 10.88 5.86 -11.53
N ALA A 211 11.65 6.81 -12.08
CA ALA A 211 13.06 6.98 -11.74
C ALA A 211 13.20 7.34 -10.25
N HIS A 212 14.24 6.80 -9.60
CA HIS A 212 14.43 6.93 -8.15
C HIS A 212 14.96 8.31 -7.69
N ASP A 213 14.94 9.30 -8.57
CA ASP A 213 15.55 10.62 -8.33
C ASP A 213 14.60 11.62 -7.65
N VAL A 214 13.28 11.34 -7.65
CA VAL A 214 12.28 12.20 -7.03
C VAL A 214 11.67 11.47 -5.84
N HIS A 215 11.96 11.94 -4.63
CA HIS A 215 11.45 11.38 -3.38
C HIS A 215 11.28 12.48 -2.34
N SER A 216 10.44 12.24 -1.33
CA SER A 216 10.32 13.12 -0.16
C SER A 216 11.60 13.10 0.67
N THR A 217 11.88 14.21 1.31
CA THR A 217 12.98 14.38 2.28
C THR A 217 12.40 14.94 3.58
N ALA A 218 13.13 14.85 4.69
CA ALA A 218 12.67 15.44 5.95
C ALA A 218 12.31 16.93 5.80
N ASP A 219 13.04 17.66 4.94
CA ASP A 219 12.81 19.09 4.68
C ASP A 219 11.49 19.38 3.93
N SER A 220 10.96 18.41 3.17
CA SER A 220 9.65 18.54 2.52
C SER A 220 8.53 17.88 3.35
N THR A 221 8.84 16.80 4.04
CA THR A 221 7.87 15.99 4.79
C THR A 221 7.33 16.72 6.02
N LEU A 222 8.19 17.30 6.87
CA LEU A 222 7.72 17.96 8.09
C LEU A 222 6.84 19.18 7.81
N PRO A 223 7.17 20.10 6.89
CA PRO A 223 6.26 21.18 6.49
C PRO A 223 4.93 20.67 5.92
N ALA A 224 4.93 19.58 5.14
CA ALA A 224 3.70 19.02 4.59
C ALA A 224 2.82 18.37 5.68
N LEU A 225 3.42 17.66 6.64
CA LEU A 225 2.69 17.13 7.80
C LEU A 225 2.07 18.26 8.63
N GLN A 226 2.80 19.35 8.86
CA GLN A 226 2.26 20.53 9.57
C GLN A 226 1.08 21.14 8.79
N ALA A 227 1.23 21.36 7.49
CA ALA A 227 0.14 21.86 6.64
C ALA A 227 -1.09 20.93 6.68
N GLY A 228 -0.84 19.61 6.70
CA GLY A 228 -1.90 18.60 6.87
C GLY A 228 -2.65 18.74 8.20
N LEU A 229 -1.94 18.96 9.30
CA LEU A 229 -2.56 19.21 10.61
C LEU A 229 -3.34 20.53 10.65
N ASP A 230 -2.83 21.57 10.01
CA ASP A 230 -3.49 22.86 9.92
C ASP A 230 -4.80 22.75 9.12
N ALA A 231 -4.81 21.97 8.04
CA ALA A 231 -5.98 21.70 7.22
C ALA A 231 -7.10 20.97 7.97
N LEU A 232 -6.77 20.13 8.98
CA LEU A 232 -7.77 19.35 9.69
C LEU A 232 -8.77 20.22 10.45
N LYS A 233 -10.04 19.89 10.32
CA LYS A 233 -11.09 20.37 11.25
C LYS A 233 -11.00 19.66 12.60
N PRO A 234 -11.64 20.15 13.67
CA PRO A 234 -11.83 19.39 14.90
C PRO A 234 -12.47 18.02 14.60
N GLY A 235 -11.96 16.95 15.19
CA GLY A 235 -12.35 15.56 14.89
C GLY A 235 -11.74 14.98 13.61
N GLY A 236 -11.06 15.79 12.79
CA GLY A 236 -10.40 15.32 11.57
C GLY A 236 -9.16 14.47 11.85
N VAL A 237 -8.76 13.66 10.85
CA VAL A 237 -7.70 12.67 10.97
C VAL A 237 -6.59 12.90 9.92
N LEU A 238 -5.33 13.00 10.36
CA LEU A 238 -4.19 12.81 9.49
C LEU A 238 -3.71 11.35 9.62
N ALA A 239 -3.61 10.65 8.49
CA ALA A 239 -3.05 9.31 8.41
C ALA A 239 -1.75 9.35 7.59
N ALA A 240 -0.68 8.77 8.10
CA ALA A 240 0.59 8.70 7.39
C ALA A 240 1.18 7.28 7.44
N VAL A 241 1.65 6.77 6.30
CA VAL A 241 2.46 5.55 6.25
C VAL A 241 3.90 5.95 5.98
N LEU A 242 4.77 5.72 6.98
CA LEU A 242 6.17 6.11 6.93
C LEU A 242 7.02 4.91 6.53
N TYR A 243 7.75 5.00 5.42
CA TYR A 243 8.61 3.94 4.92
C TYR A 243 10.07 4.15 5.31
N SER A 244 10.81 3.05 5.42
CA SER A 244 12.25 3.05 5.53
C SER A 244 12.84 2.74 4.16
N GLY A 245 13.59 3.67 3.57
CA GLY A 245 14.28 3.46 2.29
C GLY A 245 15.70 2.96 2.48
N LYS A 246 16.19 2.08 1.61
CA LYS A 246 17.60 1.66 1.62
C LYS A 246 18.57 2.78 1.24
N VAL A 247 18.09 3.80 0.52
CA VAL A 247 18.88 4.92 0.01
C VAL A 247 18.70 6.19 0.84
N ILE A 248 17.46 6.44 1.33
CA ILE A 248 17.10 7.66 2.08
C ILE A 248 17.22 7.43 3.59
N GLY A 249 17.39 6.18 3.99
CA GLY A 249 17.61 5.81 5.39
C GLY A 249 16.35 5.91 6.25
N ASN A 250 16.54 5.60 7.53
CA ASN A 250 15.51 5.71 8.55
C ASN A 250 15.31 7.17 9.04
N ALA A 251 16.07 8.14 8.51
CA ALA A 251 16.11 9.51 9.03
C ALA A 251 14.77 10.22 8.86
N GLU A 252 14.16 10.15 7.68
CA GLU A 252 12.85 10.76 7.41
C GLU A 252 11.74 10.11 8.25
N LYS A 253 11.68 8.77 8.27
CA LYS A 253 10.74 8.01 9.10
C LYS A 253 10.88 8.38 10.58
N LYS A 254 12.13 8.48 11.08
CA LYS A 254 12.42 8.85 12.46
C LYS A 254 11.99 10.28 12.76
N ALA A 255 12.34 11.23 11.89
CA ALA A 255 11.98 12.63 12.05
C ALA A 255 10.46 12.85 12.06
N ALA A 256 9.73 12.20 11.15
CA ALA A 256 8.27 12.26 11.12
C ALA A 256 7.62 11.62 12.36
N ALA A 257 8.14 10.48 12.83
CA ALA A 257 7.63 9.84 14.04
C ALA A 257 7.93 10.67 15.29
N GLU A 258 9.09 11.32 15.39
CA GLU A 258 9.43 12.25 16.46
C GLU A 258 8.55 13.51 16.43
N PHE A 259 8.30 14.05 15.24
CA PHE A 259 7.36 15.16 15.05
C PHE A 259 5.97 14.80 15.60
N PHE A 260 5.42 13.65 15.24
CA PHE A 260 4.12 13.22 15.78
C PHE A 260 4.12 13.05 17.30
N ARG A 261 5.19 12.49 17.88
CA ARG A 261 5.32 12.34 19.34
C ARG A 261 5.40 13.70 20.08
N SER A 262 5.87 14.74 19.41
CA SER A 262 6.00 16.09 19.99
C SER A 262 4.69 16.88 20.01
N LEU A 263 3.64 16.40 19.30
CA LEU A 263 2.37 17.12 19.23
C LEU A 263 1.69 17.18 20.62
N PRO A 264 1.12 18.36 20.98
CA PRO A 264 0.52 18.56 22.29
C PRO A 264 -0.75 17.72 22.47
N LEU A 265 -0.85 17.01 23.58
CA LEU A 265 -2.01 16.17 23.92
C LEU A 265 -3.30 17.00 24.06
N SER A 266 -3.20 18.31 24.36
CA SER A 266 -4.37 19.21 24.39
C SER A 266 -5.06 19.34 23.04
N ASP A 267 -4.34 19.19 21.95
CA ASP A 267 -4.82 19.45 20.59
C ASP A 267 -4.95 18.19 19.73
N TYR A 268 -4.16 17.15 20.04
CA TYR A 268 -4.08 15.95 19.22
C TYR A 268 -4.02 14.67 20.05
N THR A 269 -4.58 13.60 19.49
CA THR A 269 -4.31 12.22 19.92
C THR A 269 -3.50 11.55 18.83
N VAL A 270 -2.35 10.98 19.18
CA VAL A 270 -1.42 10.36 18.25
C VAL A 270 -1.36 8.85 18.48
N LEU A 271 -1.50 8.08 17.43
CA LEU A 271 -1.25 6.64 17.42
C LEU A 271 -0.13 6.34 16.42
N ILE A 272 0.84 5.56 16.85
CA ILE A 272 1.92 5.03 16.01
C ILE A 272 1.87 3.51 16.12
N CYS A 273 1.59 2.83 15.00
CA CYS A 273 1.35 1.39 14.99
C CYS A 273 2.60 0.64 14.50
N GLU A 274 3.10 -0.28 15.30
CA GLU A 274 4.24 -1.13 14.98
C GLU A 274 3.79 -2.57 14.74
N PHE A 275 4.36 -3.21 13.74
CA PHE A 275 4.20 -4.64 13.52
C PHE A 275 5.29 -5.38 14.32
N ALA A 276 4.97 -5.82 15.53
CA ALA A 276 5.91 -6.31 16.52
C ALA A 276 6.79 -7.51 16.08
N ASN A 277 6.36 -8.25 15.06
CA ASN A 277 7.08 -9.41 14.52
C ASN A 277 7.62 -9.19 13.09
N TRP A 278 7.60 -7.94 12.60
CA TRP A 278 8.20 -7.58 11.33
C TRP A 278 9.61 -7.02 11.54
N ALA A 279 10.36 -6.85 10.44
CA ALA A 279 11.67 -6.23 10.53
C ALA A 279 11.56 -4.74 10.92
N ASP A 280 12.61 -4.17 11.53
CA ASP A 280 12.68 -2.75 11.94
C ASP A 280 12.48 -1.77 10.77
N THR A 281 12.69 -2.25 9.54
CA THR A 281 12.43 -1.52 8.31
C THR A 281 10.96 -1.55 7.87
N ALA A 282 10.08 -2.20 8.63
CA ALA A 282 8.65 -2.24 8.29
C ALA A 282 8.06 -0.84 8.22
N PRO A 283 7.10 -0.60 7.30
CA PRO A 283 6.36 0.66 7.27
C PRO A 283 5.62 0.90 8.58
N LEU A 284 5.53 2.18 8.97
CA LEU A 284 4.94 2.60 10.24
C LEU A 284 3.65 3.39 9.97
N PRO A 285 2.46 2.81 10.16
CA PRO A 285 1.21 3.55 10.13
C PRO A 285 1.10 4.49 11.32
N CYS A 286 0.81 5.76 11.06
CA CYS A 286 0.62 6.80 12.06
C CYS A 286 -0.74 7.47 11.85
N PHE A 287 -1.45 7.76 12.95
CA PHE A 287 -2.71 8.48 12.92
C PHE A 287 -2.66 9.62 13.93
N VAL A 288 -3.04 10.81 13.48
CA VAL A 288 -3.17 11.99 14.33
C VAL A 288 -4.60 12.48 14.24
N ILE A 289 -5.31 12.43 15.36
CA ILE A 289 -6.70 12.87 15.46
C ILE A 289 -6.70 14.25 16.12
N LYS A 290 -7.22 15.26 15.43
CA LYS A 290 -7.37 16.61 16.00
C LYS A 290 -8.53 16.61 16.99
N ARG A 291 -8.28 17.04 18.23
CA ARG A 291 -9.29 17.01 19.27
C ARG A 291 -10.38 18.04 19.03
N GLU A 292 -11.59 17.69 19.39
CA GLU A 292 -12.68 18.66 19.51
C GLU A 292 -12.41 19.54 20.73
N LYS A 293 -12.52 20.85 20.57
CA LYS A 293 -12.41 21.83 21.65
C LYS A 293 -13.77 22.37 21.99
#